data_676f2ef6cb87da6a466d4dea3a2511d1
#
_entry.id   676f2ef6cb87da6a466d4dea3a2511d1
#
_cell.length_a   1.000
_cell.length_b   1.000
_cell.length_c   1.000
_cell.angle_alpha   90.00
_cell.angle_beta   90.00
_cell.angle_gamma   90.00
#
_symmetry.space_group_name_H-M   'P 1'
#
loop_
_entity.id
_entity.type
_entity.pdbx_description
1 polymer ?
#
loop_
_entity_poly.entity_id
_entity_poly.type
_entity_poly.pdbx_seq_one_letter_code
_entity_poly.pdbx_strand_id
1 'polypeptide(L)'
;MTLKPATRCVNSPASDDPFGAIAPPIYQTATFQQTSAVEFGEYDYSRSGNPTRTILERQLADLEGGAHTSAFASGMAAITALTRLLDHGDEIIAGNDLYGGTVRLFEKVLPRQAISVRYVDTTDLEAVRLALSPRTKLIIVETPSNPLLRICDLHGLSRIANEAGVLLAVDNSMLSPILQQPLLCGAEVVIHSATKFLCGHSDVTAGALITNNPALHEQIAFQQNAEGAALSPFDSWLLLRGLKTLALRVDRQNDTARKVARFLQRQKGVTEVYYPGLPDHPGHELHRRQAQGDGAVVTFTTGDAEVSKQIVEATKLFTIAVSFGSVGSTISLPCHMSHASIPPNLKPRLGPPVDLVRISVGIEDADDLIEDLARALGIALERKPASKSIAVATSA
;
A
#
# COMPACT_ATOMS: atom_id res chain seq x y z
N MET A 1 -11.12 21.28 19.18
CA MET A 1 -10.80 21.73 17.79
C MET A 1 -10.27 20.54 17.03
N THR A 2 -10.93 20.09 15.97
CA THR A 2 -10.43 18.98 15.15
C THR A 2 -9.41 19.50 14.15
N LEU A 3 -8.14 19.09 14.30
CA LEU A 3 -7.05 19.53 13.42
C LEU A 3 -7.18 18.86 12.05
N LYS A 4 -6.82 19.60 10.99
CA LYS A 4 -6.75 19.05 9.62
C LYS A 4 -5.51 18.16 9.44
N PRO A 5 -5.51 17.22 8.47
CA PRO A 5 -4.43 16.27 8.29
C PRO A 5 -3.03 16.89 8.18
N ALA A 6 -2.86 17.96 7.41
CA ALA A 6 -1.57 18.64 7.27
C ALA A 6 -1.03 19.17 8.61
N THR A 7 -1.90 19.71 9.49
CA THR A 7 -1.53 20.14 10.83
C THR A 7 -1.17 18.95 11.71
N ARG A 8 -1.92 17.84 11.62
CA ARG A 8 -1.62 16.61 12.35
C ARG A 8 -0.26 16.01 11.95
N CYS A 9 0.13 16.09 10.68
CA CYS A 9 1.44 15.64 10.22
C CYS A 9 2.61 16.32 10.95
N VAL A 10 2.53 17.62 11.22
CA VAL A 10 3.62 18.39 11.83
C VAL A 10 3.55 18.44 13.35
N ASN A 11 2.35 18.36 13.92
CA ASN A 11 2.13 18.33 15.36
C ASN A 11 2.10 16.86 15.84
N SER A 12 3.28 16.30 16.07
CA SER A 12 3.37 14.99 16.72
C SER A 12 2.76 15.06 18.13
N PRO A 13 2.10 13.97 18.60
CA PRO A 13 1.71 13.88 20.01
C PRO A 13 2.89 14.24 20.91
N ALA A 14 2.64 15.05 21.94
CA ALA A 14 3.69 15.52 22.82
C ALA A 14 4.53 14.34 23.33
N SER A 15 5.84 14.44 23.17
CA SER A 15 6.73 13.57 23.91
C SER A 15 6.85 14.18 25.32
N ASP A 16 6.66 13.38 26.35
CA ASP A 16 6.97 13.78 27.74
C ASP A 16 8.50 13.82 27.94
N ASP A 17 9.20 14.44 26.98
CA ASP A 17 10.64 14.58 27.04
C ASP A 17 11.01 15.56 28.19
N PRO A 18 11.82 15.12 29.15
CA PRO A 18 12.13 15.92 30.35
C PRO A 18 12.94 17.19 30.03
N PHE A 19 13.52 17.30 28.83
CA PHE A 19 14.30 18.43 28.38
C PHE A 19 13.54 19.34 27.41
N GLY A 20 12.29 18.99 27.05
CA GLY A 20 11.47 19.78 26.15
C GLY A 20 11.96 19.76 24.68
N ALA A 21 12.53 18.67 24.21
CA ALA A 21 13.00 18.54 22.84
C ALA A 21 11.85 18.70 21.84
N ILE A 22 12.01 19.58 20.85
CA ILE A 22 11.00 19.82 19.80
C ILE A 22 10.86 18.60 18.88
N ALA A 23 11.98 17.95 18.55
CA ALA A 23 11.97 16.66 17.84
C ALA A 23 12.04 15.54 18.88
N PRO A 24 11.22 14.48 18.74
CA PRO A 24 11.29 13.33 19.65
C PRO A 24 12.71 12.76 19.72
N PRO A 25 13.27 12.48 20.92
CA PRO A 25 14.55 11.81 21.06
C PRO A 25 14.51 10.38 20.52
N ILE A 26 15.66 9.87 20.10
CA ILE A 26 15.83 8.44 19.74
C ILE A 26 16.26 7.69 21.00
N TYR A 27 15.37 6.85 21.54
CA TYR A 27 15.70 5.96 22.64
C TYR A 27 16.32 4.65 22.11
N GLN A 28 17.58 4.75 21.69
CA GLN A 28 18.34 3.62 21.10
C GLN A 28 18.91 2.73 22.22
N THR A 29 18.03 1.98 22.87
CA THR A 29 18.38 1.04 23.93
C THR A 29 17.58 -0.26 23.78
N ALA A 30 18.13 -1.39 24.25
CA ALA A 30 17.41 -2.65 24.29
C ALA A 30 16.58 -2.78 25.57
N THR A 31 17.10 -2.27 26.71
CA THR A 31 16.51 -2.47 28.03
C THR A 31 16.44 -1.14 28.80
N PHE A 32 15.48 -1.06 29.73
CA PHE A 32 15.29 0.10 30.60
C PHE A 32 15.52 -0.30 32.06
N GLN A 33 16.20 0.54 32.82
CA GLN A 33 16.42 0.33 34.23
C GLN A 33 15.09 0.38 35.00
N GLN A 34 14.88 -0.60 35.87
CA GLN A 34 13.72 -0.68 36.75
C GLN A 34 14.10 -0.26 38.17
N THR A 35 13.15 0.35 38.88
CA THR A 35 13.31 0.70 40.31
C THR A 35 12.90 -0.43 41.25
N SER A 36 12.18 -1.43 40.75
CA SER A 36 11.73 -2.61 41.48
C SER A 36 11.99 -3.87 40.67
N ALA A 37 12.24 -4.98 41.34
CA ALA A 37 12.38 -6.31 40.72
C ALA A 37 11.00 -6.96 40.40
N VAL A 38 9.92 -6.43 40.93
CA VAL A 38 8.56 -7.00 40.81
C VAL A 38 7.53 -6.02 40.24
N GLU A 39 7.85 -4.74 40.20
CA GLU A 39 7.02 -3.71 39.62
C GLU A 39 7.79 -2.97 38.53
N PHE A 40 7.33 -3.08 37.28
CA PHE A 40 7.98 -2.47 36.12
C PHE A 40 7.40 -1.10 35.80
N GLY A 41 8.24 -0.21 35.28
CA GLY A 41 7.82 1.04 34.68
C GLY A 41 7.11 0.85 33.34
N GLU A 42 6.77 1.96 32.67
CA GLU A 42 6.10 1.91 31.35
C GLU A 42 6.89 1.13 30.30
N TYR A 43 8.22 1.19 30.37
CA TYR A 43 9.13 0.49 29.45
C TYR A 43 10.10 -0.39 30.23
N ASP A 44 10.29 -1.62 29.76
CA ASP A 44 11.25 -2.58 30.27
C ASP A 44 12.23 -3.04 29.19
N TYR A 45 11.70 -3.36 28.02
CA TYR A 45 12.42 -3.93 26.89
C TYR A 45 11.91 -3.40 25.55
N SER A 46 12.79 -2.95 24.66
CA SER A 46 12.42 -2.23 23.43
C SER A 46 11.59 -3.05 22.42
N ARG A 47 11.63 -4.37 22.47
CA ARG A 47 10.72 -5.21 21.66
C ARG A 47 9.27 -5.04 22.14
N SER A 48 9.04 -5.02 23.43
CA SER A 48 7.71 -4.87 24.05
C SER A 48 7.21 -3.43 23.94
N GLY A 49 8.05 -2.44 24.25
CA GLY A 49 7.73 -1.02 24.22
C GLY A 49 8.98 -0.16 24.07
N ASN A 50 8.87 0.97 23.35
CA ASN A 50 9.97 1.93 23.23
C ASN A 50 9.38 3.35 23.05
N PRO A 51 9.86 4.38 23.79
CA PRO A 51 9.29 5.73 23.73
C PRO A 51 9.23 6.32 22.33
N THR A 52 10.28 6.15 21.51
CA THR A 52 10.31 6.65 20.12
C THR A 52 9.26 5.95 19.25
N ARG A 53 9.12 4.62 19.37
CA ARG A 53 8.10 3.86 18.64
C ARG A 53 6.69 4.22 19.11
N THR A 54 6.47 4.40 20.39
CA THR A 54 5.17 4.80 20.95
C THR A 54 4.70 6.16 20.39
N ILE A 55 5.60 7.13 20.23
CA ILE A 55 5.27 8.43 19.61
C ILE A 55 4.85 8.22 18.15
N LEU A 56 5.57 7.38 17.40
CA LEU A 56 5.20 7.04 16.02
C LEU A 56 3.82 6.37 15.96
N GLU A 57 3.57 5.39 16.81
CA GLU A 57 2.31 4.63 16.83
C GLU A 57 1.13 5.55 17.14
N ARG A 58 1.27 6.47 18.10
CA ARG A 58 0.27 7.52 18.39
C ARG A 58 0.05 8.46 17.21
N GLN A 59 1.12 8.86 16.50
CA GLN A 59 1.03 9.72 15.32
C GLN A 59 0.30 9.04 14.16
N LEU A 60 0.58 7.75 13.92
CA LEU A 60 -0.08 6.97 12.86
C LEU A 60 -1.56 6.74 13.18
N ALA A 61 -1.89 6.44 14.45
CA ALA A 61 -3.27 6.34 14.91
C ALA A 61 -4.03 7.64 14.66
N ASP A 62 -3.48 8.79 15.09
CA ASP A 62 -4.12 10.09 14.90
C ASP A 62 -4.34 10.41 13.41
N LEU A 63 -3.35 10.17 12.55
CA LEU A 63 -3.48 10.43 11.12
C LEU A 63 -4.56 9.58 10.46
N GLU A 64 -4.65 8.29 10.79
CA GLU A 64 -5.63 7.36 10.22
C GLU A 64 -7.02 7.49 10.86
N GLY A 65 -7.16 8.28 11.92
CA GLY A 65 -8.40 8.41 12.68
C GLY A 65 -8.69 7.18 13.54
N GLY A 66 -7.63 6.47 13.93
CA GLY A 66 -7.68 5.29 14.80
C GLY A 66 -7.30 5.61 16.24
N ALA A 67 -7.59 4.67 17.16
CA ALA A 67 -7.23 4.77 18.56
C ALA A 67 -5.88 4.10 18.88
N HIS A 68 -5.54 3.04 18.17
CA HIS A 68 -4.41 2.17 18.46
C HIS A 68 -3.63 1.84 17.19
N THR A 69 -2.30 1.77 17.31
CA THR A 69 -1.39 1.32 16.24
C THR A 69 -0.32 0.42 16.81
N SER A 70 0.07 -0.59 16.01
CA SER A 70 1.31 -1.36 16.21
C SER A 70 2.21 -1.16 14.99
N ALA A 71 3.47 -0.75 15.20
CA ALA A 71 4.45 -0.49 14.14
C ALA A 71 5.43 -1.66 13.99
N PHE A 72 5.58 -2.15 12.76
CA PHE A 72 6.30 -3.37 12.40
C PHE A 72 7.52 -3.08 11.53
N ALA A 73 8.49 -3.99 11.53
CA ALA A 73 9.71 -3.92 10.72
C ALA A 73 9.46 -3.95 9.19
N SER A 74 8.25 -4.28 8.74
CA SER A 74 7.83 -4.19 7.33
C SER A 74 6.32 -4.30 7.20
N GLY A 75 5.76 -3.88 6.04
CA GLY A 75 4.35 -4.13 5.71
C GLY A 75 4.01 -5.62 5.69
N MET A 76 4.93 -6.48 5.25
CA MET A 76 4.74 -7.93 5.29
C MET A 76 4.69 -8.48 6.73
N ALA A 77 5.48 -7.93 7.66
CA ALA A 77 5.42 -8.28 9.07
C ALA A 77 4.06 -7.88 9.68
N ALA A 78 3.52 -6.72 9.31
CA ALA A 78 2.19 -6.29 9.71
C ALA A 78 1.09 -7.24 9.19
N ILE A 79 1.10 -7.57 7.89
CA ILE A 79 0.14 -8.53 7.31
C ILE A 79 0.29 -9.92 7.97
N THR A 80 1.52 -10.37 8.23
CA THR A 80 1.75 -11.66 8.91
C THR A 80 1.15 -11.65 10.31
N ALA A 81 1.39 -10.62 11.11
CA ALA A 81 0.81 -10.50 12.46
C ALA A 81 -0.73 -10.52 12.43
N LEU A 82 -1.36 -9.88 11.43
CA LEU A 82 -2.81 -9.95 11.26
C LEU A 82 -3.28 -11.40 10.97
N THR A 83 -2.56 -12.14 10.11
CA THR A 83 -2.92 -13.54 9.81
C THR A 83 -2.70 -14.49 10.99
N ARG A 84 -1.90 -14.11 12.01
CA ARG A 84 -1.73 -14.88 13.25
C ARG A 84 -2.92 -14.82 14.20
N LEU A 85 -3.88 -13.96 13.92
CA LEU A 85 -5.15 -13.91 14.66
C LEU A 85 -6.13 -15.01 14.22
N LEU A 86 -5.78 -15.76 13.17
CA LEU A 86 -6.60 -16.82 12.60
C LEU A 86 -6.19 -18.17 13.18
N ASP A 87 -7.18 -19.03 13.40
CA ASP A 87 -7.01 -20.38 13.87
C ASP A 87 -6.82 -21.38 12.71
N HIS A 88 -6.38 -22.59 13.06
CA HIS A 88 -6.30 -23.70 12.14
C HIS A 88 -7.67 -24.02 11.49
N GLY A 89 -7.71 -24.03 10.18
CA GLY A 89 -8.93 -24.31 9.41
C GLY A 89 -9.71 -23.07 8.99
N ASP A 90 -9.32 -21.89 9.43
CA ASP A 90 -9.93 -20.63 9.02
C ASP A 90 -9.67 -20.29 7.55
N GLU A 91 -10.48 -19.38 7.03
CA GLU A 91 -10.41 -18.93 5.65
C GLU A 91 -10.30 -17.40 5.56
N ILE A 92 -9.46 -16.93 4.64
CA ILE A 92 -9.35 -15.52 4.24
C ILE A 92 -10.05 -15.35 2.88
N ILE A 93 -10.89 -14.32 2.74
CA ILE A 93 -11.27 -13.77 1.45
C ILE A 93 -10.29 -12.64 1.11
N ALA A 94 -9.66 -12.73 -0.05
CA ALA A 94 -8.69 -11.75 -0.52
C ALA A 94 -9.04 -11.24 -1.92
N GLY A 95 -8.72 -9.97 -2.20
CA GLY A 95 -8.83 -9.42 -3.56
C GLY A 95 -7.97 -10.20 -4.55
N ASN A 96 -8.39 -10.25 -5.80
CA ASN A 96 -7.65 -10.92 -6.88
C ASN A 96 -6.59 -10.02 -7.56
N ASP A 97 -6.45 -8.78 -7.12
CA ASP A 97 -5.41 -7.84 -7.50
C ASP A 97 -4.74 -7.29 -6.23
N LEU A 98 -3.71 -7.98 -5.77
CA LEU A 98 -2.98 -7.70 -4.54
C LEU A 98 -1.47 -7.72 -4.78
N TYR A 99 -0.75 -7.05 -3.91
CA TYR A 99 0.70 -7.11 -3.89
C TYR A 99 1.24 -8.55 -3.93
N GLY A 100 2.19 -8.82 -4.83
CA GLY A 100 2.74 -10.17 -5.02
C GLY A 100 3.39 -10.79 -3.78
N GLY A 101 3.87 -9.97 -2.84
CA GLY A 101 4.37 -10.42 -1.54
C GLY A 101 3.27 -11.00 -0.65
N THR A 102 2.09 -10.39 -0.66
CA THR A 102 0.90 -10.87 0.06
C THR A 102 0.44 -12.21 -0.51
N VAL A 103 0.37 -12.32 -1.85
CA VAL A 103 0.05 -13.61 -2.51
C VAL A 103 1.08 -14.68 -2.13
N ARG A 104 2.37 -14.34 -2.10
CA ARG A 104 3.43 -15.28 -1.69
C ARG A 104 3.25 -15.77 -0.25
N LEU A 105 2.90 -14.90 0.69
CA LEU A 105 2.59 -15.26 2.08
C LEU A 105 1.41 -16.23 2.11
N PHE A 106 0.34 -15.90 1.40
CA PHE A 106 -0.90 -16.67 1.38
C PHE A 106 -0.71 -18.07 0.77
N GLU A 107 0.06 -18.19 -0.30
CA GLU A 107 0.26 -19.44 -1.03
C GLU A 107 1.36 -20.35 -0.47
N LYS A 108 2.38 -19.77 0.21
CA LYS A 108 3.57 -20.53 0.60
C LYS A 108 3.72 -20.71 2.11
N VAL A 109 3.11 -19.84 2.91
CA VAL A 109 3.26 -19.84 4.37
C VAL A 109 1.96 -20.31 5.05
N LEU A 110 0.83 -19.69 4.75
CA LEU A 110 -0.45 -19.98 5.42
C LEU A 110 -0.95 -21.43 5.25
N PRO A 111 -0.72 -22.14 4.13
CA PRO A 111 -1.13 -23.54 4.02
C PRO A 111 -0.48 -24.46 5.07
N ARG A 112 0.71 -24.11 5.57
CA ARG A 112 1.37 -24.85 6.66
C ARG A 112 0.64 -24.71 8.01
N GLN A 113 -0.25 -23.75 8.13
CA GLN A 113 -1.10 -23.50 9.29
C GLN A 113 -2.54 -23.92 9.02
N ALA A 114 -2.79 -24.59 7.89
CA ALA A 114 -4.10 -24.96 7.38
C ALA A 114 -5.07 -23.78 7.22
N ILE A 115 -4.57 -22.57 7.08
CA ILE A 115 -5.37 -21.39 6.71
C ILE A 115 -5.50 -21.38 5.18
N SER A 116 -6.74 -21.32 4.70
CA SER A 116 -7.05 -21.25 3.28
C SER A 116 -7.32 -19.81 2.82
N VAL A 117 -7.04 -19.54 1.53
CA VAL A 117 -7.31 -18.21 0.95
C VAL A 117 -8.17 -18.37 -0.29
N ARG A 118 -9.25 -17.59 -0.35
CA ARG A 118 -10.14 -17.51 -1.50
C ARG A 118 -9.99 -16.14 -2.15
N TYR A 119 -9.44 -16.11 -3.36
CA TYR A 119 -9.31 -14.89 -4.14
C TYR A 119 -10.62 -14.61 -4.89
N VAL A 120 -11.11 -13.38 -4.77
CA VAL A 120 -12.34 -12.92 -5.44
C VAL A 120 -12.12 -11.53 -6.05
N ASP A 121 -12.96 -11.15 -6.99
CA ASP A 121 -13.04 -9.76 -7.41
C ASP A 121 -13.76 -8.96 -6.32
N THR A 122 -12.99 -8.26 -5.49
CA THR A 122 -13.53 -7.48 -4.36
C THR A 122 -14.15 -6.15 -4.78
N THR A 123 -14.15 -5.81 -6.06
CA THR A 123 -14.95 -4.71 -6.61
C THR A 123 -16.41 -5.12 -6.80
N ASP A 124 -16.71 -6.42 -6.83
CA ASP A 124 -18.03 -7.01 -6.89
C ASP A 124 -18.47 -7.51 -5.51
N LEU A 125 -19.37 -6.76 -4.86
CA LEU A 125 -19.88 -7.10 -3.53
C LEU A 125 -20.64 -8.43 -3.49
N GLU A 126 -21.30 -8.81 -4.58
CA GLU A 126 -22.02 -10.08 -4.65
C GLU A 126 -21.05 -11.26 -4.73
N ALA A 127 -19.96 -11.11 -5.49
CA ALA A 127 -18.89 -12.11 -5.50
C ALA A 127 -18.28 -12.31 -4.11
N VAL A 128 -18.14 -11.25 -3.31
CA VAL A 128 -17.68 -11.34 -1.92
C VAL A 128 -18.70 -12.07 -1.05
N ARG A 129 -20.00 -11.76 -1.15
CA ARG A 129 -21.07 -12.44 -0.40
C ARG A 129 -21.11 -13.94 -0.69
N LEU A 130 -21.06 -14.30 -1.95
CA LEU A 130 -21.08 -15.71 -2.39
C LEU A 130 -19.82 -16.49 -1.96
N ALA A 131 -18.72 -15.78 -1.72
CA ALA A 131 -17.47 -16.39 -1.26
C ALA A 131 -17.46 -16.68 0.25
N LEU A 132 -18.32 -16.06 1.05
CA LEU A 132 -18.37 -16.27 2.49
C LEU A 132 -18.70 -17.71 2.86
N SER A 133 -18.05 -18.22 3.88
CA SER A 133 -18.28 -19.53 4.49
C SER A 133 -18.22 -19.42 6.01
N PRO A 134 -18.68 -20.40 6.77
CA PRO A 134 -18.53 -20.41 8.24
C PRO A 134 -17.08 -20.35 8.72
N ARG A 135 -16.12 -20.70 7.84
CA ARG A 135 -14.69 -20.63 8.12
C ARG A 135 -14.07 -19.26 7.81
N THR A 136 -14.76 -18.41 7.08
CA THR A 136 -14.25 -17.07 6.76
C THR A 136 -14.16 -16.23 8.03
N LYS A 137 -12.95 -15.71 8.34
CA LYS A 137 -12.69 -14.87 9.51
C LYS A 137 -12.08 -13.52 9.15
N LEU A 138 -11.53 -13.40 7.95
CA LEU A 138 -10.86 -12.19 7.48
C LEU A 138 -11.22 -11.92 6.02
N ILE A 139 -11.62 -10.69 5.73
CA ILE A 139 -11.63 -10.11 4.38
C ILE A 139 -10.48 -9.12 4.31
N ILE A 140 -9.56 -9.31 3.37
CA ILE A 140 -8.45 -8.40 3.13
C ILE A 140 -8.52 -7.82 1.73
N VAL A 141 -8.51 -6.49 1.64
CA VAL A 141 -8.57 -5.76 0.37
C VAL A 141 -7.50 -4.69 0.29
N GLU A 142 -7.09 -4.37 -0.93
CA GLU A 142 -6.22 -3.25 -1.27
C GLU A 142 -7.00 -2.33 -2.21
N THR A 143 -7.17 -1.05 -1.85
CA THR A 143 -7.94 -0.11 -2.66
C THR A 143 -7.42 1.32 -2.54
N PRO A 144 -6.97 1.92 -3.67
CA PRO A 144 -6.81 1.33 -5.00
C PRO A 144 -5.87 0.12 -4.97
N SER A 145 -6.17 -0.92 -5.75
CA SER A 145 -5.36 -2.15 -5.79
C SER A 145 -4.02 -1.94 -6.52
N ASN A 146 -3.08 -2.86 -6.35
CA ASN A 146 -1.78 -2.81 -6.99
C ASN A 146 -1.53 -4.07 -7.85
N PRO A 147 -1.37 -3.93 -9.19
CA PRO A 147 -1.08 -2.69 -9.88
C PRO A 147 -2.23 -2.10 -10.73
N LEU A 148 -3.43 -2.70 -10.74
CA LEU A 148 -4.51 -2.31 -11.67
C LEU A 148 -5.37 -1.14 -11.16
N LEU A 149 -5.09 -0.65 -9.95
CA LEU A 149 -5.77 0.49 -9.32
C LEU A 149 -7.30 0.35 -9.26
N ARG A 150 -7.79 -0.88 -9.10
CA ARG A 150 -9.21 -1.17 -8.93
C ARG A 150 -9.74 -0.60 -7.62
N ILE A 151 -10.99 -0.19 -7.60
CA ILE A 151 -11.63 0.45 -6.44
C ILE A 151 -12.67 -0.49 -5.85
N CYS A 152 -12.52 -0.80 -4.55
CA CYS A 152 -13.50 -1.54 -3.77
C CYS A 152 -14.44 -0.58 -3.04
N ASP A 153 -15.72 -0.94 -2.92
CA ASP A 153 -16.68 -0.22 -2.08
C ASP A 153 -16.44 -0.58 -0.58
N LEU A 154 -15.73 0.29 0.12
CA LEU A 154 -15.37 0.08 1.52
C LEU A 154 -16.59 0.01 2.43
N HIS A 155 -17.61 0.86 2.21
CA HIS A 155 -18.85 0.83 2.99
C HIS A 155 -19.68 -0.44 2.72
N GLY A 156 -19.70 -0.89 1.45
CA GLY A 156 -20.34 -2.14 1.06
C GLY A 156 -19.66 -3.35 1.69
N LEU A 157 -18.35 -3.42 1.63
CA LEU A 157 -17.55 -4.48 2.24
C LEU A 157 -17.68 -4.50 3.76
N SER A 158 -17.67 -3.33 4.41
CA SER A 158 -17.87 -3.24 5.86
C SER A 158 -19.24 -3.80 6.29
N ARG A 159 -20.30 -3.50 5.55
CA ARG A 159 -21.63 -4.09 5.85
C ARG A 159 -21.62 -5.61 5.73
N ILE A 160 -21.01 -6.15 4.65
CA ILE A 160 -20.90 -7.59 4.45
C ILE A 160 -20.10 -8.24 5.58
N ALA A 161 -18.98 -7.66 5.95
CA ALA A 161 -18.12 -8.16 7.02
C ALA A 161 -18.85 -8.17 8.38
N ASN A 162 -19.53 -7.07 8.74
CA ASN A 162 -20.29 -6.95 9.96
C ASN A 162 -21.47 -7.95 10.03
N GLU A 163 -22.23 -8.10 8.93
CA GLU A 163 -23.34 -9.07 8.84
C GLU A 163 -22.86 -10.51 9.04
N ALA A 164 -21.65 -10.82 8.58
CA ALA A 164 -21.05 -12.15 8.67
C ALA A 164 -20.22 -12.37 9.95
N GLY A 165 -19.95 -11.34 10.76
CA GLY A 165 -19.06 -11.42 11.92
C GLY A 165 -17.61 -11.69 11.53
N VAL A 166 -17.14 -11.13 10.41
CA VAL A 166 -15.82 -11.31 9.81
C VAL A 166 -15.03 -10.00 9.88
N LEU A 167 -13.74 -10.04 10.18
CA LEU A 167 -12.88 -8.85 10.19
C LEU A 167 -12.69 -8.30 8.75
N LEU A 168 -12.81 -6.99 8.59
CA LEU A 168 -12.40 -6.29 7.36
C LEU A 168 -11.08 -5.57 7.57
N ALA A 169 -10.05 -5.98 6.87
CA ALA A 169 -8.76 -5.31 6.82
C ALA A 169 -8.53 -4.65 5.46
N VAL A 170 -8.14 -3.38 5.48
CA VAL A 170 -7.90 -2.58 4.26
C VAL A 170 -6.45 -2.12 4.21
N ASP A 171 -5.72 -2.52 3.17
CA ASP A 171 -4.39 -1.98 2.90
C ASP A 171 -4.53 -0.60 2.22
N ASN A 172 -4.18 0.44 2.97
CA ASN A 172 -4.25 1.85 2.56
C ASN A 172 -2.88 2.40 2.11
N SER A 173 -1.93 1.53 1.78
CA SER A 173 -0.57 1.93 1.39
C SER A 173 -0.52 2.80 0.13
N MET A 174 -1.52 2.68 -0.77
CA MET A 174 -1.57 3.42 -2.04
C MET A 174 -2.00 4.87 -1.89
N LEU A 175 -2.81 5.21 -0.88
CA LEU A 175 -3.38 6.55 -0.71
C LEU A 175 -2.85 7.27 0.52
N SER A 176 -2.40 6.57 1.54
CA SER A 176 -2.07 7.14 2.85
C SER A 176 -3.30 7.77 3.56
N PRO A 177 -3.20 8.09 4.87
CA PRO A 177 -4.30 8.70 5.61
C PRO A 177 -4.64 10.14 5.15
N ILE A 178 -3.82 10.73 4.28
CA ILE A 178 -4.09 12.05 3.71
C ILE A 178 -5.24 11.99 2.70
N LEU A 179 -5.27 10.93 1.89
CA LEU A 179 -6.25 10.82 0.80
C LEU A 179 -7.39 9.85 1.13
N GLN A 180 -7.19 8.89 2.03
CA GLN A 180 -8.22 7.92 2.39
C GLN A 180 -8.05 7.47 3.85
N GLN A 181 -9.15 7.31 4.57
CA GLN A 181 -9.19 6.82 5.96
C GLN A 181 -10.20 5.66 6.05
N PRO A 182 -9.79 4.40 5.80
CA PRO A 182 -10.71 3.25 5.75
C PRO A 182 -11.45 2.98 7.06
N LEU A 183 -10.89 3.34 8.23
CA LEU A 183 -11.59 3.22 9.52
C LEU A 183 -12.90 4.02 9.52
N LEU A 184 -12.94 5.20 8.86
CA LEU A 184 -14.14 6.02 8.74
C LEU A 184 -15.17 5.41 7.77
N CYS A 185 -14.74 4.46 6.93
CA CYS A 185 -15.62 3.70 6.03
C CYS A 185 -16.06 2.36 6.64
N GLY A 186 -15.67 2.07 7.90
CA GLY A 186 -16.08 0.89 8.65
C GLY A 186 -15.12 -0.30 8.58
N ALA A 187 -13.87 -0.12 8.11
CA ALA A 187 -12.84 -1.14 8.29
C ALA A 187 -12.50 -1.30 9.77
N GLU A 188 -12.26 -2.54 10.24
CA GLU A 188 -11.79 -2.79 11.59
C GLU A 188 -10.27 -2.66 11.73
N VAL A 189 -9.54 -2.95 10.65
CA VAL A 189 -8.07 -2.84 10.61
C VAL A 189 -7.64 -2.11 9.35
N VAL A 190 -6.76 -1.13 9.51
CA VAL A 190 -6.03 -0.53 8.39
C VAL A 190 -4.59 -1.03 8.41
N ILE A 191 -4.13 -1.46 7.24
CA ILE A 191 -2.77 -1.92 7.00
C ILE A 191 -2.01 -0.83 6.26
N HIS A 192 -0.76 -0.59 6.64
CA HIS A 192 0.18 0.20 5.87
C HIS A 192 1.50 -0.51 5.66
N SER A 193 1.97 -0.53 4.43
CA SER A 193 3.39 -0.55 4.18
C SER A 193 3.93 0.87 4.39
N ALA A 194 4.37 1.18 5.61
CA ALA A 194 4.87 2.51 5.95
C ALA A 194 6.16 2.89 5.21
N THR A 195 6.82 1.90 4.58
CA THR A 195 7.89 2.05 3.59
C THR A 195 7.53 3.00 2.44
N LYS A 196 6.22 3.14 2.12
CA LYS A 196 5.72 3.87 0.95
C LYS A 196 5.57 5.37 1.28
N PHE A 197 4.43 5.96 0.95
CA PHE A 197 4.17 7.40 1.13
C PHE A 197 4.41 7.89 2.56
N LEU A 198 4.14 7.08 3.58
CA LEU A 198 4.32 7.50 4.97
C LEU A 198 5.77 7.90 5.27
N CYS A 199 6.75 7.06 4.90
CA CYS A 199 8.17 7.43 4.97
C CYS A 199 8.56 8.38 3.83
N GLY A 200 8.32 7.96 2.57
CA GLY A 200 8.46 8.76 1.38
C GLY A 200 9.89 9.04 0.91
N HIS A 201 10.92 8.46 1.52
CA HIS A 201 12.33 8.78 1.22
C HIS A 201 13.17 7.56 0.78
N SER A 202 12.56 6.39 0.59
CA SER A 202 13.22 5.14 0.16
C SER A 202 14.33 4.63 1.09
N ASP A 203 14.32 5.03 2.36
CA ASP A 203 15.37 4.79 3.35
C ASP A 203 14.91 3.96 4.56
N VAL A 204 13.59 3.65 4.66
CA VAL A 204 13.02 2.85 5.75
C VAL A 204 12.13 1.75 5.21
N THR A 205 12.25 0.56 5.77
CA THR A 205 11.29 -0.53 5.62
C THR A 205 10.46 -0.62 6.89
N ALA A 206 9.16 -0.37 6.80
CA ALA A 206 8.25 -0.38 7.95
C ALA A 206 6.83 -0.81 7.56
N GLY A 207 6.04 -1.23 8.55
CA GLY A 207 4.62 -1.51 8.43
C GLY A 207 3.84 -1.01 9.63
N ALA A 208 2.53 -0.93 9.51
CA ALA A 208 1.64 -0.59 10.61
C ALA A 208 0.29 -1.30 10.49
N LEU A 209 -0.31 -1.62 11.64
CA LEU A 209 -1.72 -2.00 11.78
C LEU A 209 -2.39 -0.99 12.71
N ILE A 210 -3.49 -0.42 12.24
CA ILE A 210 -4.26 0.59 12.97
C ILE A 210 -5.68 0.08 13.19
N THR A 211 -6.23 0.24 14.40
CA THR A 211 -7.59 -0.17 14.74
C THR A 211 -8.21 0.73 15.82
N ASN A 212 -9.54 0.74 15.90
CA ASN A 212 -10.29 1.36 17.00
C ASN A 212 -10.67 0.35 18.09
N ASN A 213 -10.47 -0.94 17.85
CA ASN A 213 -10.86 -2.00 18.81
C ASN A 213 -9.69 -2.32 19.75
N PRO A 214 -9.79 -2.01 21.05
CA PRO A 214 -8.69 -2.25 22.00
C PRO A 214 -8.35 -3.74 22.16
N ALA A 215 -9.36 -4.64 22.17
CA ALA A 215 -9.11 -6.07 22.30
C ALA A 215 -8.37 -6.64 21.08
N LEU A 216 -8.69 -6.13 19.87
CA LEU A 216 -7.99 -6.51 18.67
C LEU A 216 -6.55 -5.96 18.68
N HIS A 217 -6.35 -4.73 19.19
CA HIS A 217 -5.03 -4.15 19.35
C HIS A 217 -4.15 -4.99 20.31
N GLU A 218 -4.70 -5.43 21.46
CA GLU A 218 -3.98 -6.28 22.40
C GLU A 218 -3.49 -7.57 21.74
N GLN A 219 -4.32 -8.22 20.94
CA GLN A 219 -3.93 -9.41 20.19
C GLN A 219 -2.84 -9.12 19.16
N ILE A 220 -2.95 -8.03 18.41
CA ILE A 220 -1.94 -7.59 17.43
C ILE A 220 -0.61 -7.27 18.12
N ALA A 221 -0.64 -6.52 19.22
CA ALA A 221 0.55 -6.16 20.00
C ALA A 221 1.22 -7.39 20.63
N PHE A 222 0.42 -8.37 21.07
CA PHE A 222 0.94 -9.66 21.51
C PHE A 222 1.72 -10.38 20.41
N GLN A 223 1.16 -10.47 19.20
CA GLN A 223 1.84 -11.09 18.06
C GLN A 223 3.12 -10.31 17.66
N GLN A 224 3.07 -8.98 17.65
CA GLN A 224 4.23 -8.11 17.38
C GLN A 224 5.39 -8.44 18.36
N ASN A 225 5.08 -8.52 19.66
CA ASN A 225 6.08 -8.79 20.69
C ASN A 225 6.56 -10.26 20.66
N ALA A 226 5.64 -11.22 20.58
CA ALA A 226 5.96 -12.65 20.62
C ALA A 226 6.81 -13.11 19.42
N GLU A 227 6.49 -12.63 18.20
CA GLU A 227 7.23 -12.94 16.98
C GLU A 227 8.43 -12.00 16.74
N GLY A 228 8.57 -10.94 17.53
CA GLY A 228 9.73 -10.05 17.49
C GLY A 228 9.74 -9.09 16.29
N ALA A 229 8.58 -8.79 15.71
CA ALA A 229 8.44 -8.02 14.47
C ALA A 229 8.33 -6.49 14.68
N ALA A 230 8.59 -5.99 15.89
CA ALA A 230 8.49 -4.57 16.24
C ALA A 230 9.50 -3.70 15.46
N LEU A 231 9.06 -2.51 15.05
CA LEU A 231 9.93 -1.54 14.37
C LEU A 231 11.01 -1.00 15.30
N SER A 232 12.24 -0.81 14.77
CA SER A 232 13.37 -0.26 15.52
C SER A 232 13.14 1.21 15.94
N PRO A 233 13.77 1.70 17.03
CA PRO A 233 13.68 3.11 17.41
C PRO A 233 14.19 4.07 16.34
N PHE A 234 15.29 3.74 15.66
CA PHE A 234 15.88 4.57 14.62
C PHE A 234 14.97 4.68 13.40
N ASP A 235 14.43 3.56 12.91
CA ASP A 235 13.49 3.56 11.79
C ASP A 235 12.17 4.26 12.18
N SER A 236 11.72 4.13 13.42
CA SER A 236 10.57 4.85 13.96
C SER A 236 10.79 6.37 13.90
N TRP A 237 11.97 6.83 14.24
CA TRP A 237 12.33 8.24 14.19
C TRP A 237 12.41 8.77 12.75
N LEU A 238 13.03 8.01 11.82
CA LEU A 238 13.05 8.36 10.39
C LEU A 238 11.65 8.45 9.82
N LEU A 239 10.77 7.52 10.18
CA LEU A 239 9.37 7.53 9.74
C LEU A 239 8.63 8.75 10.32
N LEU A 240 8.78 9.07 11.61
CA LEU A 240 8.25 10.30 12.22
C LEU A 240 8.70 11.55 11.46
N ARG A 241 9.97 11.61 11.06
CA ARG A 241 10.51 12.70 10.26
C ARG A 241 9.87 12.77 8.87
N GLY A 242 9.66 11.62 8.21
CA GLY A 242 8.97 11.52 6.92
C GLY A 242 7.52 12.00 6.98
N LEU A 243 6.80 11.67 8.05
CA LEU A 243 5.39 12.07 8.25
C LEU A 243 5.21 13.60 8.28
N LYS A 244 6.19 14.37 8.76
CA LYS A 244 6.08 15.84 8.84
C LYS A 244 5.87 16.52 7.49
N THR A 245 6.28 15.90 6.38
CA THR A 245 6.09 16.42 5.02
C THR A 245 5.07 15.61 4.21
N LEU A 246 4.39 14.64 4.84
CA LEU A 246 3.50 13.71 4.14
C LEU A 246 2.43 14.43 3.34
N ALA A 247 1.71 15.37 3.94
CA ALA A 247 0.64 16.10 3.25
C ALA A 247 1.17 16.88 2.03
N LEU A 248 2.27 17.61 2.21
CA LEU A 248 2.89 18.38 1.10
C LEU A 248 3.33 17.48 -0.05
N ARG A 249 3.94 16.33 0.27
CA ARG A 249 4.39 15.37 -0.75
C ARG A 249 3.21 14.76 -1.50
N VAL A 250 2.24 14.26 -0.76
CA VAL A 250 1.07 13.58 -1.33
C VAL A 250 0.25 14.53 -2.20
N ASP A 251 0.01 15.77 -1.77
CA ASP A 251 -0.68 16.78 -2.56
C ASP A 251 0.04 17.06 -3.88
N ARG A 252 1.36 17.32 -3.83
CA ARG A 252 2.18 17.54 -5.03
C ARG A 252 2.19 16.33 -5.96
N GLN A 253 2.40 15.13 -5.40
CA GLN A 253 2.44 13.88 -6.15
C GLN A 253 1.09 13.57 -6.82
N ASN A 254 -0.02 13.77 -6.11
CA ASN A 254 -1.38 13.58 -6.64
C ASN A 254 -1.66 14.51 -7.83
N ASP A 255 -1.30 15.78 -7.73
CA ASP A 255 -1.49 16.75 -8.81
C ASP A 255 -0.62 16.42 -10.03
N THR A 256 0.62 16.03 -9.82
CA THR A 256 1.53 15.61 -10.90
C THR A 256 1.05 14.32 -11.56
N ALA A 257 0.61 13.33 -10.79
CA ALA A 257 0.10 12.07 -11.32
C ALA A 257 -1.14 12.26 -12.21
N ARG A 258 -2.04 13.18 -11.83
CA ARG A 258 -3.20 13.54 -12.65
C ARG A 258 -2.80 14.12 -14.01
N LYS A 259 -1.76 14.95 -14.06
CA LYS A 259 -1.23 15.49 -15.32
C LYS A 259 -0.60 14.39 -16.17
N VAL A 260 0.22 13.53 -15.56
CA VAL A 260 0.85 12.37 -16.22
C VAL A 260 -0.19 11.41 -16.79
N ALA A 261 -1.23 11.05 -16.01
CA ALA A 261 -2.29 10.16 -16.47
C ALA A 261 -3.05 10.73 -17.70
N ARG A 262 -3.42 12.03 -17.66
CA ARG A 262 -4.05 12.72 -18.79
C ARG A 262 -3.16 12.84 -20.03
N PHE A 263 -1.86 12.98 -19.82
CA PHE A 263 -0.89 12.96 -20.92
C PHE A 263 -0.86 11.58 -21.56
N LEU A 264 -0.71 10.51 -20.78
CA LEU A 264 -0.64 9.12 -21.25
C LEU A 264 -1.88 8.70 -22.04
N GLN A 265 -3.10 9.10 -21.63
CA GLN A 265 -4.33 8.80 -22.37
C GLN A 265 -4.34 9.31 -23.82
N ARG A 266 -3.56 10.34 -24.13
CA ARG A 266 -3.52 10.97 -25.45
C ARG A 266 -2.37 10.45 -26.32
N GLN A 267 -1.54 9.55 -25.78
CA GLN A 267 -0.33 9.10 -26.49
C GLN A 267 -0.62 7.93 -27.41
N LYS A 268 -0.07 8.00 -28.63
CA LYS A 268 0.00 6.83 -29.50
C LYS A 268 0.87 5.76 -28.83
N GLY A 269 0.45 4.50 -28.93
CA GLY A 269 1.18 3.37 -28.31
C GLY A 269 0.83 3.10 -26.86
N VAL A 270 -0.05 3.90 -26.24
CA VAL A 270 -0.73 3.59 -24.99
C VAL A 270 -2.11 3.07 -25.31
N THR A 271 -2.46 1.89 -24.82
CA THR A 271 -3.76 1.24 -25.10
C THR A 271 -4.78 1.52 -24.02
N GLU A 272 -4.34 1.53 -22.76
CA GLU A 272 -5.20 1.79 -21.60
C GLU A 272 -4.39 2.47 -20.50
N VAL A 273 -5.03 3.37 -19.76
CA VAL A 273 -4.45 4.04 -18.57
C VAL A 273 -5.35 3.81 -17.38
N TYR A 274 -4.79 3.21 -16.34
CA TYR A 274 -5.48 2.98 -15.06
C TYR A 274 -5.06 4.08 -14.09
N TYR A 275 -6.01 4.90 -13.70
CA TYR A 275 -5.85 5.96 -12.70
C TYR A 275 -7.22 6.40 -12.18
N PRO A 276 -7.51 6.30 -10.87
CA PRO A 276 -8.85 6.58 -10.33
C PRO A 276 -9.34 8.00 -10.57
N GLY A 277 -8.42 8.95 -10.81
CA GLY A 277 -8.74 10.35 -11.12
C GLY A 277 -9.21 10.62 -12.55
N LEU A 278 -9.21 9.62 -13.43
CA LEU A 278 -9.73 9.74 -14.78
C LEU A 278 -11.24 9.44 -14.81
N PRO A 279 -12.05 10.26 -15.48
CA PRO A 279 -13.52 10.07 -15.50
C PRO A 279 -14.00 8.75 -16.11
N ASP A 280 -13.19 8.16 -16.98
CA ASP A 280 -13.46 6.87 -17.65
C ASP A 280 -12.98 5.65 -16.83
N HIS A 281 -12.30 5.86 -15.69
CA HIS A 281 -11.96 4.76 -14.79
C HIS A 281 -13.22 4.14 -14.18
N PRO A 282 -13.40 2.80 -14.24
CA PRO A 282 -14.63 2.13 -13.78
C PRO A 282 -15.04 2.47 -12.35
N GLY A 283 -14.07 2.70 -11.47
CA GLY A 283 -14.27 3.03 -10.05
C GLY A 283 -14.27 4.53 -9.73
N HIS A 284 -14.22 5.44 -10.72
CA HIS A 284 -14.04 6.87 -10.50
C HIS A 284 -15.06 7.47 -9.53
N GLU A 285 -16.35 7.29 -9.77
CA GLU A 285 -17.41 7.85 -8.94
C GLU A 285 -17.44 7.26 -7.52
N LEU A 286 -17.15 5.98 -7.38
CA LEU A 286 -17.02 5.32 -6.09
C LEU A 286 -15.80 5.86 -5.32
N HIS A 287 -14.67 5.99 -6.00
CA HIS A 287 -13.43 6.53 -5.42
C HIS A 287 -13.65 7.93 -4.87
N ARG A 288 -14.28 8.83 -5.62
CA ARG A 288 -14.57 10.19 -5.19
C ARG A 288 -15.50 10.29 -3.97
N ARG A 289 -16.28 9.26 -3.67
CA ARG A 289 -17.13 9.22 -2.46
C ARG A 289 -16.39 8.81 -1.19
N GLN A 290 -15.28 8.08 -1.32
CA GLN A 290 -14.57 7.50 -0.17
C GLN A 290 -13.12 8.00 -0.02
N ALA A 291 -12.59 8.76 -0.99
CA ALA A 291 -11.24 9.31 -0.97
C ALA A 291 -11.23 10.81 -1.28
N GLN A 292 -10.20 11.51 -0.77
CA GLN A 292 -10.00 12.95 -0.95
C GLN A 292 -9.09 13.28 -2.14
N GLY A 293 -8.49 12.27 -2.78
CA GLY A 293 -7.62 12.40 -3.94
C GLY A 293 -7.33 11.05 -4.57
N ASP A 294 -6.67 11.07 -5.71
CA ASP A 294 -6.60 9.94 -6.65
C ASP A 294 -5.31 9.12 -6.50
N GLY A 295 -4.37 9.60 -5.65
CA GLY A 295 -3.07 8.97 -5.43
C GLY A 295 -2.00 9.41 -6.43
N ALA A 296 -0.84 8.78 -6.33
CA ALA A 296 0.34 9.14 -7.12
C ALA A 296 0.94 7.94 -7.90
N VAL A 297 0.19 6.87 -8.03
CA VAL A 297 0.54 5.73 -8.88
C VAL A 297 -0.35 5.75 -10.12
N VAL A 298 0.27 5.64 -11.30
CA VAL A 298 -0.39 5.55 -12.60
C VAL A 298 0.09 4.28 -13.27
N THR A 299 -0.81 3.49 -13.82
CA THR A 299 -0.42 2.33 -14.63
C THR A 299 -1.02 2.43 -16.02
N PHE A 300 -0.31 1.85 -17.00
CA PHE A 300 -0.79 1.84 -18.37
C PHE A 300 -0.30 0.60 -19.12
N THR A 301 -0.97 0.26 -20.21
CA THR A 301 -0.59 -0.83 -21.12
C THR A 301 -0.27 -0.27 -22.50
N THR A 302 0.50 -1.03 -23.29
CA THR A 302 0.89 -0.66 -24.66
C THR A 302 0.40 -1.65 -25.71
N GLY A 303 -0.18 -2.78 -25.28
CA GLY A 303 -0.53 -3.90 -26.16
C GLY A 303 0.68 -4.73 -26.61
N ASP A 304 1.90 -4.40 -26.16
CA ASP A 304 3.14 -5.05 -26.58
C ASP A 304 4.19 -4.98 -25.45
N ALA A 305 4.56 -6.14 -24.91
CA ALA A 305 5.49 -6.22 -23.78
C ALA A 305 6.91 -5.67 -24.11
N GLU A 306 7.36 -5.81 -25.36
CA GLU A 306 8.67 -5.28 -25.76
C GLU A 306 8.64 -3.74 -25.88
N VAL A 307 7.55 -3.17 -26.38
CA VAL A 307 7.34 -1.71 -26.38
C VAL A 307 7.32 -1.18 -24.95
N SER A 308 6.60 -1.83 -24.03
CA SER A 308 6.58 -1.46 -22.62
C SER A 308 7.97 -1.49 -21.99
N LYS A 309 8.75 -2.54 -22.27
CA LYS A 309 10.13 -2.66 -21.80
C LYS A 309 11.00 -1.52 -22.33
N GLN A 310 10.92 -1.22 -23.64
CA GLN A 310 11.69 -0.16 -24.25
C GLN A 310 11.34 1.23 -23.68
N ILE A 311 10.06 1.49 -23.37
CA ILE A 311 9.65 2.73 -22.69
C ILE A 311 10.34 2.81 -21.32
N VAL A 312 10.22 1.76 -20.50
CA VAL A 312 10.82 1.72 -19.16
C VAL A 312 12.32 1.94 -19.20
N GLU A 313 13.03 1.29 -20.13
CA GLU A 313 14.49 1.40 -20.28
C GLU A 313 14.93 2.73 -20.91
N ALA A 314 14.05 3.44 -21.60
CA ALA A 314 14.38 4.71 -22.26
C ALA A 314 14.16 5.94 -21.36
N THR A 315 13.43 5.84 -20.25
CA THR A 315 13.25 6.96 -19.31
C THR A 315 14.59 7.35 -18.66
N LYS A 316 14.74 8.63 -18.31
CA LYS A 316 15.96 9.17 -17.69
C LYS A 316 15.70 9.72 -16.28
N LEU A 317 14.53 10.29 -16.05
CA LEU A 317 14.13 10.85 -14.77
C LEU A 317 13.49 9.81 -13.86
N PHE A 318 12.79 8.82 -14.46
CA PHE A 318 12.19 7.74 -13.69
C PHE A 318 13.23 6.66 -13.40
N THR A 319 13.48 6.39 -12.13
CA THR A 319 14.34 5.28 -11.70
C THR A 319 13.61 3.94 -11.89
N ILE A 320 14.24 2.99 -12.60
CA ILE A 320 13.73 1.62 -12.68
C ILE A 320 13.91 0.95 -11.32
N ALA A 321 12.82 0.81 -10.57
CA ALA A 321 12.86 0.25 -9.22
C ALA A 321 11.54 -0.42 -8.84
N VAL A 322 11.63 -1.36 -7.90
CA VAL A 322 10.46 -1.85 -7.15
C VAL A 322 10.02 -0.78 -6.16
N SER A 323 8.84 -0.97 -5.53
CA SER A 323 8.26 -0.02 -4.58
C SER A 323 7.55 1.15 -5.26
N PHE A 324 7.10 2.11 -4.46
CA PHE A 324 6.42 3.34 -4.85
C PHE A 324 6.33 4.31 -3.66
N GLY A 325 5.89 5.53 -3.92
CA GLY A 325 5.55 6.51 -2.86
C GLY A 325 6.74 7.32 -2.35
N SER A 326 7.87 7.32 -3.06
CA SER A 326 9.04 8.15 -2.73
C SER A 326 8.93 9.54 -3.32
N VAL A 327 9.78 10.46 -2.84
CA VAL A 327 10.00 11.80 -3.40
C VAL A 327 10.54 11.74 -4.84
N GLY A 328 11.30 10.71 -5.20
CA GLY A 328 11.74 10.47 -6.57
C GLY A 328 10.78 9.57 -7.33
N SER A 329 10.57 9.88 -8.61
CA SER A 329 9.72 9.09 -9.50
C SER A 329 10.35 7.74 -9.86
N THR A 330 9.54 6.68 -9.85
CA THR A 330 9.98 5.34 -10.25
C THR A 330 9.09 4.76 -11.34
N ILE A 331 9.66 3.86 -12.14
CA ILE A 331 8.96 3.14 -13.20
C ILE A 331 9.30 1.64 -13.12
N SER A 332 8.35 0.78 -13.46
CA SER A 332 8.54 -0.67 -13.35
C SER A 332 7.63 -1.47 -14.29
N LEU A 333 8.01 -2.73 -14.52
CA LEU A 333 7.16 -3.77 -15.13
C LEU A 333 6.71 -4.72 -14.02
N PRO A 334 5.52 -4.57 -13.45
CA PRO A 334 5.07 -5.35 -12.28
C PRO A 334 5.16 -6.87 -12.48
N CYS A 335 4.83 -7.38 -13.67
CA CYS A 335 4.88 -8.82 -13.98
C CYS A 335 6.28 -9.44 -13.82
N HIS A 336 7.36 -8.65 -14.04
CA HIS A 336 8.74 -9.07 -13.91
C HIS A 336 9.38 -8.67 -12.57
N MET A 337 8.76 -7.76 -11.82
CA MET A 337 9.32 -7.17 -10.60
C MET A 337 8.46 -7.48 -9.37
N SER A 338 7.54 -6.62 -8.99
CA SER A 338 6.77 -6.74 -7.74
C SER A 338 5.84 -7.97 -7.68
N HIS A 339 5.39 -8.48 -8.82
CA HIS A 339 4.48 -9.63 -8.96
C HIS A 339 5.16 -10.88 -9.56
N ALA A 340 6.48 -10.84 -9.75
CA ALA A 340 7.24 -11.98 -10.28
C ALA A 340 7.10 -13.25 -9.43
N SER A 341 6.90 -13.10 -8.12
CA SER A 341 6.78 -14.19 -7.15
C SER A 341 5.42 -14.89 -7.11
N ILE A 342 4.43 -14.42 -7.87
CA ILE A 342 3.14 -15.11 -8.00
C ILE A 342 3.37 -16.48 -8.63
N PRO A 343 2.84 -17.57 -8.03
CA PRO A 343 2.99 -18.92 -8.58
C PRO A 343 2.52 -19.01 -10.03
N PRO A 344 3.23 -19.75 -10.90
CA PRO A 344 2.90 -19.82 -12.33
C PRO A 344 1.45 -20.25 -12.63
N ASN A 345 0.90 -21.16 -11.84
CA ASN A 345 -0.48 -21.63 -11.97
C ASN A 345 -1.52 -20.57 -11.60
N LEU A 346 -1.15 -19.56 -10.84
CA LEU A 346 -2.02 -18.45 -10.44
C LEU A 346 -1.81 -17.18 -11.29
N LYS A 347 -0.71 -17.10 -12.05
CA LYS A 347 -0.44 -15.92 -12.91
C LYS A 347 -1.59 -15.58 -13.88
N PRO A 348 -2.27 -16.54 -14.53
CA PRO A 348 -3.39 -16.20 -15.42
C PRO A 348 -4.57 -15.53 -14.70
N ARG A 349 -4.69 -15.71 -13.38
CA ARG A 349 -5.80 -15.19 -12.57
C ARG A 349 -5.40 -13.98 -11.72
N LEU A 350 -4.19 -13.96 -11.18
CA LEU A 350 -3.71 -12.97 -10.21
C LEU A 350 -2.54 -12.13 -10.75
N GLY A 351 -1.98 -12.47 -11.89
CA GLY A 351 -0.86 -11.74 -12.49
C GLY A 351 -1.33 -10.51 -13.25
N PRO A 352 -0.57 -9.40 -13.20
CA PRO A 352 -0.83 -8.26 -14.05
C PRO A 352 -0.54 -8.57 -15.52
N PRO A 353 -1.11 -7.81 -16.47
CA PRO A 353 -0.74 -7.87 -17.88
C PRO A 353 0.77 -7.79 -18.08
N VAL A 354 1.32 -8.54 -19.03
CA VAL A 354 2.78 -8.61 -19.27
C VAL A 354 3.35 -7.31 -19.81
N ASP A 355 2.51 -6.49 -20.44
CA ASP A 355 2.84 -5.20 -21.00
C ASP A 355 2.46 -4.03 -20.07
N LEU A 356 2.00 -4.30 -18.84
CA LEU A 356 1.65 -3.27 -17.88
C LEU A 356 2.91 -2.57 -17.36
N VAL A 357 2.92 -1.25 -17.51
CA VAL A 357 3.89 -0.33 -16.91
C VAL A 357 3.28 0.34 -15.71
N ARG A 358 4.00 0.38 -14.58
CA ARG A 358 3.59 1.13 -13.40
C ARG A 358 4.57 2.27 -13.13
N ILE A 359 4.03 3.47 -13.00
CA ILE A 359 4.73 4.70 -12.60
C ILE A 359 4.30 5.04 -11.16
N SER A 360 5.27 5.34 -10.31
CA SER A 360 5.04 6.07 -9.06
C SER A 360 5.63 7.45 -9.20
N VAL A 361 4.77 8.45 -9.16
CA VAL A 361 5.14 9.85 -9.38
C VAL A 361 5.73 10.44 -8.09
N GLY A 362 6.89 11.08 -8.20
CA GLY A 362 7.55 11.82 -7.14
C GLY A 362 7.09 13.29 -7.05
N ILE A 363 7.97 14.14 -6.54
CA ILE A 363 7.71 15.59 -6.35
C ILE A 363 8.42 16.47 -7.39
N GLU A 364 9.02 15.87 -8.38
CA GLU A 364 9.68 16.56 -9.51
C GLU A 364 8.68 17.47 -10.25
N ASP A 365 9.20 18.30 -11.15
CA ASP A 365 8.32 19.09 -12.00
C ASP A 365 7.54 18.18 -12.97
N ALA A 366 6.25 18.46 -13.10
CA ALA A 366 5.35 17.64 -13.92
C ALA A 366 5.71 17.69 -15.40
N ASP A 367 6.14 18.85 -15.89
CA ASP A 367 6.46 19.04 -17.31
C ASP A 367 7.75 18.30 -17.68
N ASP A 368 8.74 18.27 -16.79
CA ASP A 368 9.97 17.49 -16.97
C ASP A 368 9.66 15.99 -17.07
N LEU A 369 8.81 15.48 -16.18
CA LEU A 369 8.39 14.06 -16.18
C LEU A 369 7.62 13.70 -17.46
N ILE A 370 6.74 14.59 -17.91
CA ILE A 370 5.96 14.41 -19.14
C ILE A 370 6.87 14.44 -20.37
N GLU A 371 7.85 15.33 -20.42
CA GLU A 371 8.83 15.40 -21.52
C GLU A 371 9.67 14.12 -21.58
N ASP A 372 10.13 13.60 -20.45
CA ASP A 372 10.89 12.35 -20.39
C ASP A 372 10.04 11.15 -20.87
N LEU A 373 8.78 11.06 -20.46
CA LEU A 373 7.87 10.03 -20.95
C LEU A 373 7.57 10.18 -22.45
N ALA A 374 7.36 11.40 -22.94
CA ALA A 374 7.12 11.65 -24.37
C ALA A 374 8.30 11.19 -25.22
N ARG A 375 9.52 11.51 -24.79
CA ARG A 375 10.76 11.06 -25.43
C ARG A 375 10.89 9.53 -25.42
N ALA A 376 10.64 8.89 -24.28
CA ALA A 376 10.72 7.43 -24.14
C ALA A 376 9.71 6.71 -25.03
N LEU A 377 8.47 7.20 -25.09
CA LEU A 377 7.41 6.69 -25.98
C LEU A 377 7.81 6.85 -27.47
N GLY A 378 8.36 8.01 -27.88
CA GLY A 378 8.84 8.23 -29.24
C GLY A 378 9.92 7.22 -29.66
N ILE A 379 10.94 7.02 -28.81
CA ILE A 379 12.01 6.04 -29.06
C ILE A 379 11.46 4.61 -29.20
N ALA A 380 10.55 4.21 -28.32
CA ALA A 380 9.99 2.87 -28.34
C ALA A 380 9.12 2.60 -29.60
N LEU A 381 8.36 3.59 -30.04
CA LEU A 381 7.53 3.46 -31.25
C LEU A 381 8.35 3.44 -32.54
N GLU A 382 9.44 4.19 -32.62
CA GLU A 382 10.37 4.15 -33.76
C GLU A 382 11.11 2.80 -33.89
N ARG A 383 11.39 2.14 -32.78
CA ARG A 383 12.06 0.83 -32.75
C ARG A 383 11.13 -0.35 -33.00
N LYS A 384 9.82 -0.14 -32.98
CA LYS A 384 8.85 -1.22 -33.25
C LYS A 384 9.01 -1.67 -34.71
N PRO A 385 9.39 -2.96 -34.98
CA PRO A 385 9.48 -3.44 -36.35
C PRO A 385 8.11 -3.32 -37.03
N ALA A 386 8.09 -2.78 -38.27
CA ALA A 386 6.86 -2.72 -39.06
C ALA A 386 6.20 -4.12 -39.06
N SER A 387 4.95 -4.20 -38.64
CA SER A 387 4.21 -5.45 -38.66
C SER A 387 4.27 -6.06 -40.04
N LYS A 388 4.85 -7.25 -40.20
CA LYS A 388 4.77 -7.99 -41.45
C LYS A 388 3.28 -8.20 -41.73
N SER A 389 2.73 -7.47 -42.69
CA SER A 389 1.43 -7.78 -43.27
C SER A 389 1.50 -9.21 -43.76
N ILE A 390 0.75 -10.11 -43.12
CA ILE A 390 0.54 -11.45 -43.62
C ILE A 390 -0.31 -11.25 -44.89
N ALA A 391 0.36 -11.24 -46.04
CA ALA A 391 -0.31 -11.35 -47.32
C ALA A 391 -0.98 -12.75 -47.35
N VAL A 392 -2.29 -12.75 -47.22
CA VAL A 392 -3.11 -13.93 -47.47
C VAL A 392 -2.93 -14.18 -48.97
N ALA A 393 -2.13 -15.18 -49.32
CA ALA A 393 -2.06 -15.71 -50.67
C ALA A 393 -3.38 -16.43 -50.93
N THR A 394 -4.24 -15.77 -51.63
CA THR A 394 -5.39 -16.39 -52.31
C THR A 394 -4.84 -17.22 -53.46
N SER A 395 -4.68 -18.51 -53.23
CA SER A 395 -4.47 -19.47 -54.33
C SER A 395 -5.80 -19.71 -55.05
N ALA A 396 -5.81 -19.39 -56.32
CA ALA A 396 -6.85 -19.75 -57.28
C ALA A 396 -6.91 -21.27 -57.52
#